data_4ad910ef95912adcaf0b5102e2106a5f
#
_entry.id   4ad910ef95912adcaf0b5102e2106a5f
#
_cell.length_a   1.000
_cell.length_b   1.000
_cell.length_c   1.000
_cell.angle_alpha   90.00
_cell.angle_beta   90.00
_cell.angle_gamma   90.00
#
_symmetry.space_group_name_H-M   'P 1'
#
loop_
_entity.id
_entity.type
_entity.pdbx_description
1 polymer ?
#
loop_
_entity_poly.entity_id
_entity_poly.type
_entity_poly.pdbx_seq_one_letter_code
_entity_poly.pdbx_strand_id
1 'polypeptide(L)'
;AVDGRQIFIEPWGNTALIGTTDDDTYADLDDLPVTTDEVRYLVEGVEQVVPRVREARIVGTTVGARPTLYKYGPTEDALSREHEIVDHAKDGARGLYSLLGGKLASYRMFAQEAADLIAPKLGNHAPCTTHSSPLPGGDRPADIDLLAARFELSRFAVERLVTRHGSRAETILADSGRRGRMVVCSHEPVLACEVRWAAKHEYARTLLDVARRTNLAMGACGGNDCALAGAVIAGEELGWSPGEVRAQAAELLRSRQRSRLPAIGDKQARAEAMTMAALRTLGR
;
A
#
# COMPACT_ATOMS: atom_id res chain seq x y z
N ALA A 1 17.37 -5.68 16.38
CA ALA A 1 17.20 -7.15 16.35
C ALA A 1 18.24 -7.84 17.23
N VAL A 2 18.08 -9.14 17.44
CA VAL A 2 19.00 -9.98 18.22
C VAL A 2 20.41 -10.07 17.63
N ASP A 3 20.56 -9.85 16.34
CA ASP A 3 21.81 -9.85 15.55
C ASP A 3 22.39 -8.45 15.32
N GLY A 4 21.82 -7.41 15.93
CA GLY A 4 22.28 -6.02 15.81
C GLY A 4 21.67 -5.24 14.63
N ARG A 5 20.92 -5.87 13.74
CA ARG A 5 20.21 -5.17 12.66
C ARG A 5 19.12 -4.24 13.22
N GLN A 6 18.86 -3.15 12.53
CA GLN A 6 17.81 -2.20 12.90
C GLN A 6 16.42 -2.75 12.53
N ILE A 7 15.47 -2.61 13.45
CA ILE A 7 14.06 -2.89 13.22
C ILE A 7 13.28 -1.59 13.42
N PHE A 8 12.38 -1.29 12.50
CA PHE A 8 11.46 -0.16 12.59
C PHE A 8 10.15 -0.58 13.23
N ILE A 9 9.58 0.31 14.02
CA ILE A 9 8.21 0.22 14.52
C ILE A 9 7.55 1.54 14.17
N GLU A 10 6.68 1.53 13.18
CA GLU A 10 6.05 2.74 12.65
C GLU A 10 4.53 2.66 12.82
N PRO A 11 3.86 3.74 13.26
CA PRO A 11 2.42 3.84 13.24
C PRO A 11 1.88 3.68 11.81
N TRP A 12 0.90 2.82 11.61
CA TRP A 12 0.25 2.60 10.33
C TRP A 12 -1.27 2.55 10.47
N GLY A 13 -1.93 3.71 10.36
CA GLY A 13 -3.35 3.82 10.64
C GLY A 13 -3.66 3.37 12.08
N ASN A 14 -4.51 2.37 12.21
CA ASN A 14 -4.89 1.79 13.49
C ASN A 14 -4.01 0.60 13.93
N THR A 15 -2.86 0.42 13.27
CA THR A 15 -1.90 -0.67 13.54
C THR A 15 -0.48 -0.13 13.64
N ALA A 16 0.50 -1.01 13.84
CA ALA A 16 1.91 -0.70 13.70
C ALA A 16 2.54 -1.58 12.62
N LEU A 17 3.36 -0.99 11.77
CA LEU A 17 4.21 -1.70 10.81
C LEU A 17 5.55 -2.01 11.48
N ILE A 18 5.93 -3.28 11.52
CA ILE A 18 7.20 -3.74 12.08
C ILE A 18 8.03 -4.35 10.94
N GLY A 19 9.27 -3.92 10.81
CA GLY A 19 10.20 -4.41 9.79
C GLY A 19 11.59 -3.79 9.93
N THR A 20 12.54 -4.23 9.15
CA THR A 20 12.46 -5.18 8.04
C THR A 20 13.26 -6.44 8.30
N THR A 21 12.98 -7.51 7.54
CA THR A 21 13.97 -8.52 7.17
C THR A 21 14.62 -8.09 5.86
N ASP A 22 15.75 -8.68 5.51
CA ASP A 22 16.47 -8.41 4.25
C ASP A 22 17.30 -9.65 3.89
N ASP A 23 16.72 -10.49 3.06
CA ASP A 23 17.31 -11.76 2.66
C ASP A 23 17.29 -11.89 1.14
N ASP A 24 18.31 -12.52 0.57
CA ASP A 24 18.37 -12.86 -0.85
C ASP A 24 17.33 -13.92 -1.20
N THR A 25 16.72 -13.77 -2.37
CA THR A 25 15.80 -14.77 -2.89
C THR A 25 15.97 -14.93 -4.41
N TYR A 26 15.76 -16.16 -4.87
CA TYR A 26 15.65 -16.52 -6.29
C TYR A 26 14.20 -16.85 -6.68
N ALA A 27 13.24 -16.46 -5.83
CA ALA A 27 11.82 -16.64 -6.09
C ALA A 27 11.31 -15.72 -7.21
N ASP A 28 10.14 -16.04 -7.74
CA ASP A 28 9.43 -15.15 -8.66
C ASP A 28 9.10 -13.83 -7.98
N LEU A 29 9.42 -12.71 -8.61
CA LEU A 29 9.16 -11.37 -8.07
C LEU A 29 7.67 -11.08 -7.90
N ASP A 30 6.81 -11.75 -8.66
CA ASP A 30 5.35 -11.61 -8.56
C ASP A 30 4.75 -12.50 -7.46
N ASP A 31 5.51 -13.46 -6.92
CA ASP A 31 5.08 -14.38 -5.84
C ASP A 31 6.18 -14.56 -4.77
N LEU A 32 6.64 -13.45 -4.20
CA LEU A 32 7.65 -13.46 -3.15
C LEU A 32 7.06 -14.08 -1.87
N PRO A 33 7.72 -15.09 -1.28
CA PRO A 33 7.27 -15.70 -0.05
C PRO A 33 7.63 -14.84 1.18
N VAL A 34 6.79 -14.90 2.21
CA VAL A 34 7.14 -14.54 3.58
C VAL A 34 7.16 -15.80 4.42
N THR A 35 8.19 -15.98 5.22
CA THR A 35 8.35 -17.17 6.06
C THR A 35 7.90 -16.91 7.50
N THR A 36 7.53 -17.99 8.21
CA THR A 36 7.22 -17.91 9.64
C THR A 36 8.47 -17.55 10.46
N ASP A 37 9.65 -17.91 9.98
CA ASP A 37 10.91 -17.59 10.66
C ASP A 37 11.24 -16.11 10.60
N GLU A 38 10.97 -15.43 9.46
CA GLU A 38 11.07 -13.97 9.37
C GLU A 38 10.11 -13.26 10.32
N VAL A 39 8.86 -13.73 10.40
CA VAL A 39 7.90 -13.19 11.37
C VAL A 39 8.37 -13.37 12.80
N ARG A 40 8.90 -14.56 13.14
CA ARG A 40 9.45 -14.85 14.46
C ARG A 40 10.64 -13.96 14.79
N TYR A 41 11.57 -13.81 13.86
CA TYR A 41 12.73 -12.93 13.98
C TYR A 41 12.34 -11.49 14.35
N LEU A 42 11.35 -10.92 13.64
CA LEU A 42 10.88 -9.57 13.91
C LEU A 42 10.22 -9.46 15.29
N VAL A 43 9.37 -10.42 15.65
CA VAL A 43 8.70 -10.43 16.97
C VAL A 43 9.72 -10.55 18.11
N GLU A 44 10.68 -11.45 18.00
CA GLU A 44 11.75 -11.65 19.01
C GLU A 44 12.65 -10.41 19.12
N GLY A 45 12.94 -9.75 18.00
CA GLY A 45 13.70 -8.51 18.01
C GLY A 45 12.99 -7.36 18.70
N VAL A 46 11.69 -7.21 18.47
CA VAL A 46 10.89 -6.15 19.07
C VAL A 46 10.56 -6.44 20.54
N GLU A 47 10.40 -7.70 20.92
CA GLU A 47 10.10 -8.10 22.31
C GLU A 47 11.12 -7.56 23.31
N GLN A 48 12.38 -7.39 22.92
CA GLN A 48 13.44 -6.85 23.78
C GLN A 48 13.15 -5.42 24.27
N VAL A 49 12.41 -4.62 23.49
CA VAL A 49 12.07 -3.23 23.83
C VAL A 49 10.57 -3.05 24.08
N VAL A 50 9.74 -3.91 23.53
CA VAL A 50 8.28 -3.91 23.70
C VAL A 50 7.81 -5.34 24.05
N PRO A 51 7.95 -5.81 25.31
CA PRO A 51 7.62 -7.18 25.67
C PRO A 51 6.19 -7.62 25.32
N ARG A 52 5.23 -6.70 25.34
CA ARG A 52 3.84 -6.98 25.02
C ARG A 52 3.58 -7.25 23.53
N VAL A 53 4.56 -7.15 22.65
CA VAL A 53 4.38 -7.44 21.21
C VAL A 53 3.89 -8.88 20.99
N ARG A 54 4.24 -9.84 21.85
CA ARG A 54 3.74 -11.23 21.77
C ARG A 54 2.24 -11.37 22.00
N GLU A 55 1.64 -10.43 22.70
CA GLU A 55 0.19 -10.39 22.95
C GLU A 55 -0.56 -9.71 21.79
N ALA A 56 0.16 -8.99 20.94
CA ALA A 56 -0.41 -8.27 19.82
C ALA A 56 -0.86 -9.23 18.71
N ARG A 57 -1.98 -8.90 18.09
CA ARG A 57 -2.48 -9.64 16.93
C ARG A 57 -1.77 -9.18 15.66
N ILE A 58 -1.11 -10.10 14.97
CA ILE A 58 -0.57 -9.83 13.63
C ILE A 58 -1.73 -9.88 12.63
N VAL A 59 -1.94 -8.79 11.90
CA VAL A 59 -3.06 -8.64 10.95
C VAL A 59 -2.66 -8.94 9.52
N GLY A 60 -1.36 -9.03 9.23
CA GLY A 60 -0.84 -9.38 7.91
C GLY A 60 0.67 -9.18 7.82
N THR A 61 1.24 -9.63 6.72
CA THR A 61 2.63 -9.43 6.35
C THR A 61 2.70 -8.75 4.98
N THR A 62 3.78 -8.05 4.72
CA THR A 62 4.09 -7.45 3.43
C THR A 62 5.51 -7.82 3.00
N VAL A 63 5.72 -7.99 1.71
CA VAL A 63 7.01 -8.30 1.13
C VAL A 63 7.18 -7.54 -0.17
N GLY A 64 8.43 -7.25 -0.54
CA GLY A 64 8.77 -6.63 -1.80
C GLY A 64 10.24 -6.82 -2.12
N ALA A 65 10.59 -6.81 -3.39
CA ALA A 65 11.98 -6.84 -3.84
C ALA A 65 12.59 -5.44 -3.72
N ARG A 66 13.81 -5.39 -3.19
CA ARG A 66 14.60 -4.16 -3.12
C ARG A 66 15.40 -3.99 -4.42
N PRO A 67 15.25 -2.86 -5.14
CA PRO A 67 16.12 -2.58 -6.28
C PRO A 67 17.50 -2.17 -5.77
N THR A 68 18.48 -3.04 -5.93
CA THR A 68 19.90 -2.78 -5.64
C THR A 68 20.72 -2.83 -6.91
N LEU A 69 21.80 -2.04 -6.95
CA LEU A 69 22.78 -2.17 -8.02
C LEU A 69 23.57 -3.46 -7.78
N TYR A 70 23.43 -4.42 -8.69
CA TYR A 70 24.14 -5.69 -8.56
C TYR A 70 25.66 -5.49 -8.61
N LYS A 71 26.34 -6.08 -7.62
CA LYS A 71 27.81 -6.15 -7.60
C LYS A 71 28.20 -7.51 -7.05
N TYR A 72 29.01 -8.24 -7.78
CA TYR A 72 29.48 -9.54 -7.34
C TYR A 72 30.39 -9.42 -6.11
N GLY A 73 30.14 -10.23 -5.09
CA GLY A 73 30.98 -10.43 -3.92
C GLY A 73 30.57 -9.72 -2.61
N PRO A 74 30.00 -8.49 -2.61
CA PRO A 74 29.51 -7.89 -1.39
C PRO A 74 28.26 -8.61 -0.84
N THR A 75 28.07 -8.56 0.48
CA THR A 75 26.79 -8.91 1.12
C THR A 75 25.72 -7.88 0.81
N GLU A 76 24.43 -8.21 1.01
CA GLU A 76 23.27 -7.39 0.71
C GLU A 76 23.36 -6.00 1.34
N ASP A 77 23.84 -5.92 2.57
CA ASP A 77 24.02 -4.66 3.32
C ASP A 77 25.09 -3.74 2.74
N ALA A 78 26.05 -4.32 2.00
CA ALA A 78 27.16 -3.59 1.39
C ALA A 78 26.84 -3.14 -0.07
N LEU A 79 25.71 -3.59 -0.65
CA LEU A 79 25.29 -3.17 -1.98
C LEU A 79 24.84 -1.72 -1.96
N SER A 80 25.30 -0.94 -2.96
CA SER A 80 24.91 0.45 -3.11
C SER A 80 23.41 0.55 -3.42
N ARG A 81 22.76 1.48 -2.73
CA ARG A 81 21.39 1.92 -2.98
C ARG A 81 21.36 3.36 -3.52
N GLU A 82 22.46 3.84 -4.03
CA GLU A 82 22.50 5.09 -4.79
C GLU A 82 21.77 4.89 -6.11
N HIS A 83 21.16 5.93 -6.61
CA HIS A 83 20.50 5.87 -7.90
C HIS A 83 21.50 6.17 -9.03
N GLU A 84 21.25 5.57 -10.19
CA GLU A 84 22.01 5.79 -11.41
C GLU A 84 21.04 5.95 -12.59
N ILE A 85 21.36 6.87 -13.50
CA ILE A 85 20.63 7.07 -14.74
C ILE A 85 21.56 6.70 -15.90
N VAL A 86 21.25 5.61 -16.60
CA VAL A 86 22.02 5.12 -17.73
C VAL A 86 21.39 5.59 -19.03
N ASP A 87 22.14 6.33 -19.86
CA ASP A 87 21.76 6.67 -21.24
C ASP A 87 22.34 5.60 -22.20
N HIS A 88 21.48 4.80 -22.80
CA HIS A 88 21.88 3.73 -23.70
C HIS A 88 22.20 4.19 -25.13
N ALA A 89 22.30 5.47 -25.38
CA ALA A 89 22.70 5.98 -26.70
C ALA A 89 24.06 5.44 -27.15
N LYS A 90 25.00 5.21 -26.22
CA LYS A 90 26.33 4.62 -26.48
C LYS A 90 26.25 3.16 -26.87
N ASP A 91 25.18 2.48 -26.44
CA ASP A 91 24.92 1.06 -26.72
C ASP A 91 24.04 0.89 -27.98
N GLY A 92 23.83 1.96 -28.74
CA GLY A 92 23.02 1.97 -29.96
C GLY A 92 21.54 2.15 -29.77
N ALA A 93 21.05 2.26 -28.51
CA ALA A 93 19.62 2.45 -28.18
C ALA A 93 19.34 3.91 -27.84
N ARG A 94 19.34 4.81 -28.82
CA ARG A 94 19.08 6.24 -28.64
C ARG A 94 17.64 6.47 -28.11
N GLY A 95 17.52 7.26 -27.05
CA GLY A 95 16.24 7.59 -26.42
C GLY A 95 15.80 6.58 -25.37
N LEU A 96 16.57 5.53 -25.13
CA LEU A 96 16.36 4.60 -24.00
C LEU A 96 17.21 5.04 -22.82
N TYR A 97 16.55 5.11 -21.64
CA TYR A 97 17.19 5.41 -20.37
C TYR A 97 16.78 4.36 -19.34
N SER A 98 17.73 3.87 -18.54
CA SER A 98 17.44 3.04 -17.37
C SER A 98 17.62 3.85 -16.10
N LEU A 99 16.64 3.79 -15.21
CA LEU A 99 16.69 4.34 -13.88
C LEU A 99 16.91 3.20 -12.90
N LEU A 100 18.09 3.15 -12.28
CA LEU A 100 18.55 2.02 -11.48
C LEU A 100 18.73 2.42 -10.03
N GLY A 101 18.45 1.50 -9.10
CA GLY A 101 18.66 1.70 -7.66
C GLY A 101 17.70 2.73 -7.05
N GLY A 102 18.24 3.50 -6.10
CA GLY A 102 17.52 4.56 -5.40
C GLY A 102 16.85 4.13 -4.10
N LYS A 103 16.46 5.13 -3.32
CA LYS A 103 15.66 4.97 -2.10
C LYS A 103 14.35 5.73 -2.28
N LEU A 104 13.28 5.23 -1.65
CA LEU A 104 11.98 5.92 -1.69
C LEU A 104 12.08 7.37 -1.21
N ALA A 105 12.93 7.66 -0.22
CA ALA A 105 13.15 9.03 0.28
C ALA A 105 13.75 10.00 -0.77
N SER A 106 14.47 9.49 -1.78
CA SER A 106 15.10 10.29 -2.82
C SER A 106 14.32 10.35 -4.13
N TYR A 107 13.11 9.77 -4.20
CA TYR A 107 12.35 9.63 -5.45
C TYR A 107 12.18 10.93 -6.23
N ARG A 108 11.94 12.07 -5.54
CA ARG A 108 11.75 13.36 -6.18
C ARG A 108 13.04 13.85 -6.86
N MET A 109 14.17 13.75 -6.15
CA MET A 109 15.48 14.12 -6.69
C MET A 109 15.86 13.26 -7.90
N PHE A 110 15.67 11.96 -7.77
CA PHE A 110 15.93 11.00 -8.86
C PHE A 110 15.06 11.30 -10.10
N ALA A 111 13.78 11.60 -9.90
CA ALA A 111 12.89 12.00 -11.00
C ALA A 111 13.29 13.34 -11.61
N GLN A 112 13.74 14.31 -10.79
CA GLN A 112 14.24 15.59 -11.28
C GLN A 112 15.48 15.41 -12.15
N GLU A 113 16.49 14.68 -11.70
CA GLU A 113 17.72 14.42 -12.44
C GLU A 113 17.43 13.72 -13.79
N ALA A 114 16.53 12.75 -13.79
CA ALA A 114 16.09 12.10 -15.02
C ALA A 114 15.39 13.09 -15.98
N ALA A 115 14.51 13.93 -15.46
CA ALA A 115 13.81 14.94 -16.26
C ALA A 115 14.77 15.99 -16.82
N ASP A 116 15.70 16.49 -15.99
CA ASP A 116 16.70 17.49 -16.40
C ASP A 116 17.66 16.94 -17.49
N LEU A 117 17.91 15.63 -17.50
CA LEU A 117 18.68 14.95 -18.54
C LEU A 117 17.89 14.76 -19.86
N ILE A 118 16.60 14.46 -19.77
CA ILE A 118 15.79 14.05 -20.93
C ILE A 118 15.07 15.25 -21.56
N ALA A 119 14.50 16.16 -20.80
CA ALA A 119 13.68 17.24 -21.30
C ALA A 119 14.38 18.16 -22.32
N PRO A 120 15.66 18.54 -22.13
CA PRO A 120 16.38 19.36 -23.12
C PRO A 120 16.52 18.65 -24.47
N LYS A 121 16.66 17.31 -24.49
CA LYS A 121 16.75 16.52 -25.73
C LYS A 121 15.42 16.49 -26.49
N LEU A 122 14.32 16.79 -25.81
CA LEU A 122 12.97 16.94 -26.39
C LEU A 122 12.59 18.40 -26.66
N GLY A 123 13.55 19.33 -26.53
CA GLY A 123 13.31 20.76 -26.76
C GLY A 123 12.63 21.50 -25.62
N ASN A 124 12.48 20.86 -24.45
CA ASN A 124 11.93 21.48 -23.25
C ASN A 124 13.05 21.89 -22.29
N HIS A 125 13.21 23.18 -22.07
CA HIS A 125 14.22 23.77 -21.20
C HIS A 125 13.64 24.42 -19.94
N ALA A 126 12.36 24.15 -19.62
CA ALA A 126 11.73 24.66 -18.40
C ALA A 126 12.41 24.08 -17.15
N PRO A 127 12.70 24.89 -16.13
CA PRO A 127 13.29 24.40 -14.89
C PRO A 127 12.30 23.54 -14.10
N CYS A 128 12.83 22.58 -13.35
CA CYS A 128 11.99 21.78 -12.45
C CYS A 128 11.43 22.65 -11.32
N THR A 129 10.11 22.51 -11.07
CA THR A 129 9.39 23.22 -10.01
C THR A 129 8.88 22.29 -8.91
N THR A 130 9.15 21.00 -8.97
CA THR A 130 8.59 20.01 -8.04
C THR A 130 9.04 20.19 -6.59
N HIS A 131 10.14 20.92 -6.35
CA HIS A 131 10.63 21.26 -5.00
C HIS A 131 9.80 22.35 -4.31
N SER A 132 9.06 23.16 -5.07
CA SER A 132 8.26 24.29 -4.57
C SER A 132 6.76 24.14 -4.85
N SER A 133 6.38 23.22 -5.73
CA SER A 133 4.98 22.97 -6.04
C SER A 133 4.36 22.01 -5.02
N PRO A 134 3.23 22.34 -4.39
CA PRO A 134 2.57 21.43 -3.49
C PRO A 134 2.04 20.21 -4.25
N LEU A 135 2.04 19.04 -3.61
CA LEU A 135 1.32 17.88 -4.10
C LEU A 135 -0.20 18.18 -4.12
N PRO A 136 -0.97 17.47 -4.97
CA PRO A 136 -2.42 17.64 -5.02
C PRO A 136 -3.06 17.43 -3.64
N GLY A 137 -3.70 18.47 -3.10
CA GLY A 137 -4.26 18.50 -1.76
C GLY A 137 -3.32 19.07 -0.68
N GLY A 138 -2.06 19.34 -1.02
CA GLY A 138 -1.09 19.99 -0.12
C GLY A 138 -1.08 21.52 -0.18
N ASP A 139 -1.97 22.11 -0.95
CA ASP A 139 -2.06 23.55 -1.21
C ASP A 139 -2.55 24.37 0.00
N ARG A 140 -3.40 23.76 0.82
CA ARG A 140 -3.95 24.37 2.04
C ARG A 140 -4.27 23.31 3.10
N PRO A 141 -4.22 23.67 4.40
CA PRO A 141 -4.67 22.75 5.45
C PRO A 141 -6.18 22.48 5.35
N ALA A 142 -6.62 21.29 5.71
CA ALA A 142 -8.01 20.94 5.86
C ALA A 142 -8.40 20.93 7.35
N ASP A 143 -9.54 21.54 7.68
CA ASP A 143 -10.07 21.53 9.05
C ASP A 143 -10.86 20.22 9.27
N ILE A 144 -10.26 19.31 10.02
CA ILE A 144 -10.82 17.98 10.27
C ILE A 144 -12.12 18.06 11.07
N ASP A 145 -12.17 18.93 12.09
CA ASP A 145 -13.34 19.03 12.98
C ASP A 145 -14.52 19.69 12.25
N LEU A 146 -14.25 20.71 11.45
CA LEU A 146 -15.27 21.33 10.60
C LEU A 146 -15.84 20.32 9.57
N LEU A 147 -14.97 19.55 8.91
CA LEU A 147 -15.41 18.54 7.94
C LEU A 147 -16.19 17.41 8.62
N ALA A 148 -15.75 16.95 9.78
CA ALA A 148 -16.45 15.92 10.55
C ALA A 148 -17.86 16.37 10.94
N ALA A 149 -17.99 17.58 11.46
CA ALA A 149 -19.30 18.16 11.81
C ALA A 149 -20.19 18.38 10.59
N ARG A 150 -19.65 18.97 9.51
CA ARG A 150 -20.41 19.28 8.27
C ARG A 150 -20.95 18.04 7.58
N PHE A 151 -20.18 16.93 7.57
CA PHE A 151 -20.54 15.71 6.86
C PHE A 151 -21.11 14.61 7.78
N GLU A 152 -21.28 14.89 9.07
CA GLU A 152 -21.79 13.95 10.08
C GLU A 152 -20.99 12.65 10.15
N LEU A 153 -19.65 12.78 10.15
CA LEU A 153 -18.70 11.66 10.18
C LEU A 153 -17.89 11.66 11.49
N SER A 154 -17.35 10.50 11.84
CA SER A 154 -16.38 10.43 12.94
C SER A 154 -15.11 11.21 12.56
N ARG A 155 -14.53 11.91 13.57
CA ARG A 155 -13.26 12.63 13.41
C ARG A 155 -12.17 11.73 12.82
N PHE A 156 -12.08 10.48 13.30
CA PHE A 156 -11.09 9.52 12.83
C PHE A 156 -11.24 9.17 11.33
N ALA A 157 -12.47 8.99 10.83
CA ALA A 157 -12.69 8.75 9.40
C ALA A 157 -12.24 9.93 8.54
N VAL A 158 -12.53 11.17 8.98
CA VAL A 158 -12.12 12.38 8.28
C VAL A 158 -10.62 12.60 8.36
N GLU A 159 -10.01 12.41 9.53
CA GLU A 159 -8.56 12.53 9.73
C GLU A 159 -7.79 11.57 8.82
N ARG A 160 -8.24 10.33 8.70
CA ARG A 160 -7.69 9.35 7.80
C ARG A 160 -7.80 9.79 6.32
N LEU A 161 -8.94 10.34 5.92
CA LEU A 161 -9.16 10.87 4.57
C LEU A 161 -8.28 12.09 4.30
N VAL A 162 -8.19 13.03 5.23
CA VAL A 162 -7.35 14.22 5.13
C VAL A 162 -5.87 13.86 5.07
N THR A 163 -5.42 12.89 5.88
CA THR A 163 -4.03 12.40 5.84
C THR A 163 -3.63 11.90 4.45
N ARG A 164 -4.56 11.30 3.70
CA ARG A 164 -4.30 10.80 2.33
C ARG A 164 -4.45 11.86 1.26
N HIS A 165 -5.43 12.74 1.37
CA HIS A 165 -5.90 13.58 0.27
C HIS A 165 -5.77 15.08 0.55
N GLY A 166 -5.37 15.46 1.78
CA GLY A 166 -5.26 16.88 2.17
C GLY A 166 -6.55 17.64 1.94
N SER A 167 -6.46 18.84 1.38
CA SER A 167 -7.61 19.70 1.06
C SER A 167 -8.63 19.07 0.12
N ARG A 168 -8.23 18.06 -0.70
CA ARG A 168 -9.13 17.34 -1.61
C ARG A 168 -10.16 16.47 -0.88
N ALA A 169 -9.94 16.18 0.41
CA ALA A 169 -10.88 15.45 1.24
C ALA A 169 -12.29 16.10 1.22
N GLU A 170 -12.37 17.43 1.23
CA GLU A 170 -13.64 18.15 1.13
C GLU A 170 -14.36 17.85 -0.18
N THR A 171 -13.65 17.87 -1.31
CA THR A 171 -14.22 17.55 -2.64
C THR A 171 -14.70 16.10 -2.68
N ILE A 172 -13.92 15.16 -2.15
CA ILE A 172 -14.28 13.74 -2.11
C ILE A 172 -15.59 13.53 -1.31
N LEU A 173 -15.70 14.20 -0.17
CA LEU A 173 -16.89 14.11 0.70
C LEU A 173 -18.13 14.79 0.09
N ALA A 174 -17.94 15.90 -0.63
CA ALA A 174 -19.04 16.68 -1.24
C ALA A 174 -19.60 16.01 -2.49
N ASP A 175 -18.74 15.46 -3.37
CA ASP A 175 -19.11 14.90 -4.68
C ASP A 175 -20.01 13.64 -4.58
N SER A 176 -19.99 12.94 -3.47
CA SER A 176 -20.59 11.61 -3.34
C SER A 176 -21.97 11.57 -2.69
N GLY A 177 -22.50 12.69 -2.25
CA GLY A 177 -23.76 12.74 -1.53
C GLY A 177 -23.78 11.85 -0.27
N ARG A 178 -24.98 11.65 0.31
CA ARG A 178 -25.12 10.91 1.58
C ARG A 178 -24.68 9.43 1.49
N ARG A 179 -24.94 8.77 0.35
CA ARG A 179 -24.53 7.36 0.15
C ARG A 179 -23.02 7.19 0.03
N GLY A 180 -22.31 8.20 -0.45
CA GLY A 180 -20.84 8.18 -0.54
C GLY A 180 -20.15 8.22 0.82
N ARG A 181 -20.84 8.71 1.84
CA ARG A 181 -20.32 8.79 3.21
C ARG A 181 -20.57 7.54 4.05
N MET A 182 -21.13 6.50 3.47
CA MET A 182 -21.30 5.20 4.13
C MET A 182 -19.93 4.57 4.43
N VAL A 183 -19.74 4.10 5.65
CA VAL A 183 -18.55 3.34 6.06
C VAL A 183 -18.61 1.95 5.44
N VAL A 184 -17.64 1.61 4.62
CA VAL A 184 -17.49 0.31 3.95
C VAL A 184 -16.66 -0.65 4.79
N CYS A 185 -15.59 -0.14 5.40
CA CYS A 185 -14.72 -0.90 6.30
C CYS A 185 -14.74 -0.27 7.68
N SER A 186 -15.22 -1.00 8.69
CA SER A 186 -15.33 -0.49 10.06
C SER A 186 -13.99 -0.48 10.81
N HIS A 187 -13.05 -1.34 10.44
CA HIS A 187 -11.73 -1.39 11.08
C HIS A 187 -10.84 -0.21 10.69
N GLU A 188 -10.89 0.15 9.41
CA GLU A 188 -10.15 1.28 8.83
C GLU A 188 -11.15 2.25 8.21
N PRO A 189 -12.02 2.93 8.92
CA PRO A 189 -13.29 3.52 8.46
C PRO A 189 -13.25 4.13 7.05
N VAL A 190 -13.03 3.24 6.06
CA VAL A 190 -12.99 3.58 4.63
C VAL A 190 -14.40 3.91 4.18
N LEU A 191 -14.56 5.06 3.55
CA LEU A 191 -15.84 5.53 3.04
C LEU A 191 -16.08 5.07 1.60
N ALA A 192 -17.33 4.92 1.23
CA ALA A 192 -17.70 4.57 -0.16
C ALA A 192 -17.18 5.59 -1.18
N CYS A 193 -17.14 6.88 -0.83
CA CYS A 193 -16.55 7.92 -1.68
C CYS A 193 -15.06 7.73 -1.93
N GLU A 194 -14.30 7.20 -0.97
CA GLU A 194 -12.89 6.90 -1.18
C GLU A 194 -12.70 5.75 -2.17
N VAL A 195 -13.51 4.71 -2.07
CA VAL A 195 -13.50 3.58 -3.01
C VAL A 195 -13.77 4.08 -4.44
N ARG A 196 -14.80 4.91 -4.62
CA ARG A 196 -15.13 5.52 -5.92
C ARG A 196 -14.02 6.44 -6.41
N TRP A 197 -13.48 7.27 -5.53
CA TRP A 197 -12.40 8.18 -5.87
C TRP A 197 -11.15 7.43 -6.36
N ALA A 198 -10.74 6.38 -5.67
CA ALA A 198 -9.62 5.54 -6.07
C ALA A 198 -9.85 4.90 -7.46
N ALA A 199 -11.05 4.40 -7.72
CA ALA A 199 -11.40 3.82 -9.02
C ALA A 199 -11.40 4.86 -10.14
N LYS A 200 -11.97 6.04 -9.89
CA LYS A 200 -12.19 7.08 -10.90
C LYS A 200 -10.98 7.96 -11.16
N HIS A 201 -10.21 8.30 -10.13
CA HIS A 201 -9.18 9.34 -10.18
C HIS A 201 -7.75 8.85 -9.87
N GLU A 202 -7.59 7.64 -9.34
CA GLU A 202 -6.28 7.14 -8.91
C GLU A 202 -5.85 5.88 -9.66
N TYR A 203 -6.41 5.65 -10.83
CA TYR A 203 -6.07 4.53 -11.71
C TYR A 203 -6.19 3.14 -11.05
N ALA A 204 -7.02 2.98 -10.02
CA ALA A 204 -7.34 1.67 -9.49
C ALA A 204 -8.17 0.89 -10.53
N ARG A 205 -7.74 -0.32 -10.87
CA ARG A 205 -8.41 -1.20 -11.85
C ARG A 205 -8.88 -2.51 -11.23
N THR A 206 -8.36 -2.84 -10.07
CA THR A 206 -8.71 -4.02 -9.29
C THR A 206 -9.11 -3.62 -7.88
N LEU A 207 -9.79 -4.51 -7.17
CA LEU A 207 -10.10 -4.26 -5.76
C LEU A 207 -8.84 -4.26 -4.89
N LEU A 208 -7.79 -4.97 -5.29
CA LEU A 208 -6.48 -4.88 -4.65
C LEU A 208 -5.86 -3.49 -4.80
N ASP A 209 -6.01 -2.85 -5.96
CA ASP A 209 -5.55 -1.47 -6.16
C ASP A 209 -6.32 -0.49 -5.27
N VAL A 210 -7.64 -0.65 -5.17
CA VAL A 210 -8.48 0.13 -4.24
C VAL A 210 -8.00 -0.08 -2.81
N ALA A 211 -7.77 -1.34 -2.40
CA ALA A 211 -7.32 -1.67 -1.05
C ALA A 211 -5.97 -1.03 -0.70
N ARG A 212 -5.02 -1.00 -1.65
CA ARG A 212 -3.72 -0.32 -1.47
C ARG A 212 -3.87 1.19 -1.31
N ARG A 213 -4.83 1.80 -1.98
CA ARG A 213 -5.08 3.26 -1.95
C ARG A 213 -5.94 3.72 -0.78
N THR A 214 -6.73 2.82 -0.19
CA THR A 214 -7.70 3.20 0.85
C THR A 214 -7.48 2.51 2.20
N ASN A 215 -6.59 1.52 2.30
CA ASN A 215 -6.47 0.58 3.41
C ASN A 215 -7.71 -0.32 3.61
N LEU A 216 -8.57 -0.46 2.61
CA LEU A 216 -9.68 -1.40 2.65
C LEU A 216 -9.15 -2.82 2.95
N ALA A 217 -9.82 -3.54 3.85
CA ALA A 217 -9.47 -4.90 4.25
C ALA A 217 -8.13 -5.04 5.01
N MET A 218 -7.56 -3.97 5.55
CA MET A 218 -6.33 -4.02 6.36
C MET A 218 -6.58 -4.42 7.82
N GLY A 219 -7.82 -4.43 8.27
CA GLY A 219 -8.18 -4.77 9.64
C GLY A 219 -8.12 -6.26 9.95
N ALA A 220 -8.32 -6.57 11.23
CA ALA A 220 -8.22 -7.91 11.81
C ALA A 220 -9.17 -8.95 11.18
N CYS A 221 -10.30 -8.54 10.57
CA CYS A 221 -11.20 -9.45 9.86
C CYS A 221 -10.63 -9.94 8.51
N GLY A 222 -9.50 -9.39 8.03
CA GLY A 222 -8.90 -9.77 6.75
C GLY A 222 -9.78 -9.49 5.53
N GLY A 223 -10.69 -8.52 5.64
CA GLY A 223 -11.58 -8.13 4.54
C GLY A 223 -12.93 -8.85 4.50
N ASN A 224 -13.19 -9.81 5.39
CA ASN A 224 -14.45 -10.58 5.38
C ASN A 224 -15.70 -9.68 5.42
N ASP A 225 -15.64 -8.57 6.14
CA ASP A 225 -16.79 -7.66 6.32
C ASP A 225 -16.95 -6.68 5.16
N CYS A 226 -15.86 -6.35 4.45
CA CYS A 226 -15.86 -5.21 3.52
C CYS A 226 -15.52 -5.54 2.06
N ALA A 227 -14.94 -6.71 1.78
CA ALA A 227 -14.47 -7.03 0.43
C ALA A 227 -15.60 -7.00 -0.61
N LEU A 228 -16.75 -7.61 -0.31
CA LEU A 228 -17.87 -7.63 -1.25
C LEU A 228 -18.48 -6.24 -1.45
N ALA A 229 -18.70 -5.49 -0.35
CA ALA A 229 -19.23 -4.13 -0.43
C ALA A 229 -18.27 -3.21 -1.20
N GLY A 230 -16.96 -3.30 -0.92
CA GLY A 230 -15.94 -2.57 -1.68
C GLY A 230 -15.92 -2.93 -3.16
N ALA A 231 -16.07 -4.21 -3.50
CA ALA A 231 -16.12 -4.68 -4.88
C ALA A 231 -17.37 -4.17 -5.63
N VAL A 232 -18.53 -4.14 -4.98
CA VAL A 232 -19.76 -3.58 -5.56
C VAL A 232 -19.57 -2.11 -5.88
N ILE A 233 -19.06 -1.32 -4.92
CA ILE A 233 -18.87 0.13 -5.09
C ILE A 233 -17.83 0.44 -6.17
N ALA A 234 -16.70 -0.29 -6.17
CA ALA A 234 -15.69 -0.13 -7.21
C ALA A 234 -16.22 -0.57 -8.59
N GLY A 235 -17.00 -1.64 -8.62
CA GLY A 235 -17.61 -2.18 -9.83
C GLY A 235 -18.61 -1.23 -10.49
N GLU A 236 -19.36 -0.46 -9.70
CA GLU A 236 -20.24 0.60 -10.22
C GLU A 236 -19.46 1.63 -11.05
N GLU A 237 -18.25 2.01 -10.62
CA GLU A 237 -17.40 2.99 -11.30
C GLU A 237 -16.60 2.38 -12.47
N LEU A 238 -16.23 1.10 -12.36
CA LEU A 238 -15.36 0.41 -13.32
C LEU A 238 -16.14 -0.42 -14.35
N GLY A 239 -17.48 -0.48 -14.22
CA GLY A 239 -18.34 -1.21 -15.14
C GLY A 239 -18.22 -2.74 -15.00
N TRP A 240 -17.94 -3.24 -13.80
CA TRP A 240 -17.82 -4.69 -13.58
C TRP A 240 -19.18 -5.40 -13.62
N SER A 241 -19.19 -6.53 -14.27
CA SER A 241 -20.31 -7.48 -14.19
C SER A 241 -20.41 -8.08 -12.77
N PRO A 242 -21.58 -8.65 -12.37
CA PRO A 242 -21.72 -9.34 -11.10
C PRO A 242 -20.72 -10.50 -10.90
N GLY A 243 -20.26 -11.12 -11.99
CA GLY A 243 -19.23 -12.15 -11.97
C GLY A 243 -17.86 -11.57 -11.60
N GLU A 244 -17.48 -10.44 -12.22
CA GLU A 244 -16.24 -9.75 -11.91
C GLU A 244 -16.22 -9.19 -10.49
N VAL A 245 -17.32 -8.63 -9.99
CA VAL A 245 -17.46 -8.18 -8.60
C VAL A 245 -17.13 -9.31 -7.62
N ARG A 246 -17.71 -10.50 -7.83
CA ARG A 246 -17.41 -11.69 -6.99
C ARG A 246 -15.94 -12.13 -7.10
N ALA A 247 -15.40 -12.14 -8.31
CA ALA A 247 -14.02 -12.53 -8.57
C ALA A 247 -13.02 -11.58 -7.88
N GLN A 248 -13.26 -10.29 -7.96
CA GLN A 248 -12.43 -9.24 -7.34
C GLN A 248 -12.50 -9.31 -5.79
N ALA A 249 -13.68 -9.53 -5.22
CA ALA A 249 -13.82 -9.73 -3.78
C ALA A 249 -13.07 -10.99 -3.31
N ALA A 250 -13.22 -12.10 -4.05
CA ALA A 250 -12.53 -13.35 -3.73
C ALA A 250 -11.01 -13.22 -3.84
N GLU A 251 -10.50 -12.46 -4.82
CA GLU A 251 -9.06 -12.24 -4.98
C GLU A 251 -8.49 -11.40 -3.82
N LEU A 252 -9.18 -10.34 -3.41
CA LEU A 252 -8.78 -9.57 -2.24
C LEU A 252 -8.70 -10.46 -0.99
N LEU A 253 -9.71 -11.30 -0.76
CA LEU A 253 -9.74 -12.22 0.40
C LEU A 253 -8.60 -13.24 0.34
N ARG A 254 -8.32 -13.83 -0.83
CA ARG A 254 -7.18 -14.73 -1.01
C ARG A 254 -5.84 -14.05 -0.73
N SER A 255 -5.66 -12.83 -1.23
CA SER A 255 -4.45 -12.04 -0.99
C SER A 255 -4.25 -11.76 0.50
N ARG A 256 -5.32 -11.38 1.22
CA ARG A 256 -5.27 -11.15 2.67
C ARG A 256 -5.00 -12.43 3.46
N GLN A 257 -5.58 -13.54 3.05
CA GLN A 257 -5.28 -14.84 3.66
C GLN A 257 -3.81 -15.22 3.48
N ARG A 258 -3.27 -15.12 2.26
CA ARG A 258 -1.85 -15.41 1.99
C ARG A 258 -0.92 -14.56 2.87
N SER A 259 -1.18 -13.28 3.02
CA SER A 259 -0.36 -12.37 3.84
C SER A 259 -0.41 -12.68 5.35
N ARG A 260 -1.41 -13.43 5.81
CA ARG A 260 -1.59 -13.77 7.24
C ARG A 260 -1.06 -15.14 7.61
N LEU A 261 -1.06 -16.09 6.67
CA LEU A 261 -0.66 -17.48 6.93
C LEU A 261 0.71 -17.63 7.64
N PRO A 262 1.76 -16.88 7.29
CA PRO A 262 3.06 -17.00 7.97
C PRO A 262 3.03 -16.61 9.45
N ALA A 263 2.02 -15.82 9.85
CA ALA A 263 1.93 -15.20 11.18
C ALA A 263 0.88 -15.85 12.10
N ILE A 264 0.08 -16.80 11.60
CA ILE A 264 -1.01 -17.42 12.36
C ILE A 264 -0.68 -18.87 12.73
N GLY A 265 -1.04 -19.25 13.97
CA GLY A 265 -0.89 -20.64 14.42
C GLY A 265 -1.99 -21.56 13.89
N ASP A 266 -1.83 -22.88 14.04
CA ASP A 266 -2.68 -23.93 13.48
C ASP A 266 -4.19 -23.74 13.69
N LYS A 267 -4.60 -23.30 14.88
CA LYS A 267 -6.04 -23.07 15.17
C LYS A 267 -6.60 -21.90 14.36
N GLN A 268 -5.83 -20.83 14.22
CA GLN A 268 -6.23 -19.69 13.39
C GLN A 268 -6.21 -20.05 11.91
N ALA A 269 -5.19 -20.77 11.45
CA ALA A 269 -5.11 -21.24 10.06
C ALA A 269 -6.32 -22.13 9.69
N ARG A 270 -6.77 -23.00 10.60
CA ARG A 270 -8.00 -23.80 10.41
C ARG A 270 -9.25 -22.91 10.34
N ALA A 271 -9.39 -21.94 11.22
CA ALA A 271 -10.52 -21.01 11.21
C ALA A 271 -10.57 -20.19 9.90
N GLU A 272 -9.41 -19.70 9.43
CA GLU A 272 -9.28 -19.03 8.13
C GLU A 272 -9.69 -19.95 6.97
N ALA A 273 -9.20 -21.18 6.97
CA ALA A 273 -9.55 -22.18 5.94
C ALA A 273 -11.06 -22.48 5.91
N MET A 274 -11.70 -22.60 7.08
CA MET A 274 -13.15 -22.78 7.18
C MET A 274 -13.92 -21.57 6.65
N THR A 275 -13.50 -20.34 7.00
CA THR A 275 -14.11 -19.12 6.50
C THR A 275 -14.01 -19.05 4.98
N MET A 276 -12.84 -19.34 4.42
CA MET A 276 -12.63 -19.33 2.96
C MET A 276 -13.44 -20.44 2.26
N ALA A 277 -13.61 -21.61 2.89
CA ALA A 277 -14.46 -22.66 2.35
C ALA A 277 -15.94 -22.23 2.31
N ALA A 278 -16.44 -21.60 3.38
CA ALA A 278 -17.80 -21.06 3.43
C ALA A 278 -18.02 -19.98 2.36
N LEU A 279 -17.07 -19.05 2.18
CA LEU A 279 -17.17 -18.01 1.15
C LEU A 279 -17.17 -18.59 -0.28
N ARG A 280 -16.45 -19.68 -0.53
CA ARG A 280 -16.49 -20.38 -1.83
C ARG A 280 -17.85 -21.03 -2.13
N THR A 281 -18.56 -21.47 -1.10
CA THR A 281 -19.90 -22.06 -1.28
C THR A 281 -20.98 -21.01 -1.50
N LEU A 282 -20.82 -19.82 -0.90
CA LEU A 282 -21.74 -18.68 -1.10
C LEU A 282 -21.58 -17.99 -2.47
N GLY A 283 -20.49 -18.24 -3.16
CA GLY A 283 -20.18 -17.68 -4.49
C GLY A 283 -20.57 -18.57 -5.68
N ARG A 284 -21.19 -19.73 -5.41
CA ARG A 284 -21.79 -20.61 -6.42
C ARG A 284 -23.27 -20.33 -6.50
#